data_afa4bb710183c566aa14d98396019a81
#
_entry.id   afa4bb710183c566aa14d98396019a81
#
_cell.length_a   1.000
_cell.length_b   1.000
_cell.length_c   1.000
_cell.angle_alpha   90.00
_cell.angle_beta   90.00
_cell.angle_gamma   90.00
#
_symmetry.space_group_name_H-M   'P 1'
#
loop_
_entity.id
_entity.type
_entity.pdbx_description
1 polymer ?
#
loop_
_entity_poly.entity_id
_entity_poly.type
_entity_poly.pdbx_seq_one_letter_code
_entity_poly.pdbx_strand_id
1 'polypeptide(L)'
;AVLPPRRQVTTEALTIKRGEETLEIDVERGDVYIKRVYTEILENSIGYIRIESFTGNAAEEFNEGLDGLLGQGIESLIIDLRNNPGGSLDVVVAICDRILPECTITTLEGKLVDPPQSFESTAEQSLEIPYAVLINENSASSSEIFASAVQDNKCAALIGKNTYGKGIVQSSWALRNGQGYIKLTT
;
A
#
# COMPACT_ATOMS: atom_id res chain seq x y z
N ALA A 1 -29.77 2.35 4.95
CA ALA A 1 -28.38 2.32 5.45
C ALA A 1 -28.44 2.83 6.89
N VAL A 2 -28.13 1.97 7.87
CA VAL A 2 -28.03 2.35 9.29
C VAL A 2 -26.59 2.85 9.45
N LEU A 3 -26.44 4.13 9.78
CA LEU A 3 -25.15 4.71 10.12
C LEU A 3 -24.60 3.96 11.34
N PRO A 4 -23.31 3.55 11.36
CA PRO A 4 -22.72 2.97 12.56
C PRO A 4 -22.81 3.96 13.71
N PRO A 5 -22.95 3.46 14.97
CA PRO A 5 -23.03 4.34 16.12
C PRO A 5 -21.77 5.23 16.17
N ARG A 6 -21.98 6.55 16.35
CA ARG A 6 -20.87 7.50 16.58
C ARG A 6 -20.01 6.94 17.73
N ARG A 7 -18.74 6.69 17.46
CA ARG A 7 -17.78 6.37 18.52
C ARG A 7 -17.83 7.52 19.54
N GLN A 8 -18.04 7.17 20.81
CA GLN A 8 -17.91 8.16 21.87
C GLN A 8 -16.47 8.69 21.84
N VAL A 9 -16.35 10.00 21.71
CA VAL A 9 -15.06 10.68 21.87
C VAL A 9 -14.58 10.40 23.28
N THR A 10 -13.44 9.74 23.40
CA THR A 10 -12.82 9.43 24.71
C THR A 10 -11.52 10.22 24.82
N THR A 11 -11.32 10.86 25.96
CA THR A 11 -10.07 11.56 26.28
C THR A 11 -9.21 10.63 27.14
N GLU A 12 -7.94 10.50 26.80
CA GLU A 12 -6.95 9.77 27.60
C GLU A 12 -5.83 10.71 28.06
N ALA A 13 -5.54 10.69 29.36
CA ALA A 13 -4.41 11.39 29.92
C ALA A 13 -3.12 10.59 29.68
N LEU A 14 -2.17 11.20 28.96
CA LEU A 14 -0.85 10.63 28.71
C LEU A 14 0.20 11.32 29.57
N THR A 15 0.96 10.55 30.35
CA THR A 15 2.15 11.04 31.02
C THR A 15 3.36 10.83 30.13
N ILE A 16 3.97 11.90 29.63
CA ILE A 16 5.14 11.85 28.76
C ILE A 16 6.38 12.45 29.43
N LYS A 17 7.53 11.83 29.22
CA LYS A 17 8.82 12.37 29.64
C LYS A 17 9.53 13.04 28.47
N ARG A 18 9.83 14.32 28.59
CA ARG A 18 10.58 15.12 27.60
C ARG A 18 11.82 15.69 28.24
N GLY A 19 12.96 15.03 28.06
CA GLY A 19 14.19 15.33 28.79
C GLY A 19 14.02 15.03 30.29
N GLU A 20 14.16 16.04 31.14
CA GLU A 20 13.97 15.92 32.61
C GLU A 20 12.53 16.27 33.05
N GLU A 21 11.73 16.83 32.16
CA GLU A 21 10.36 17.23 32.48
C GLU A 21 9.39 16.07 32.30
N THR A 22 8.41 15.99 33.20
CA THR A 22 7.25 15.11 33.06
C THR A 22 6.01 15.96 32.79
N LEU A 23 5.32 15.68 31.69
CA LEU A 23 4.15 16.40 31.24
C LEU A 23 2.93 15.47 31.26
N GLU A 24 1.80 15.98 31.71
CA GLU A 24 0.50 15.33 31.53
C GLU A 24 -0.25 16.02 30.42
N ILE A 25 -0.68 15.26 29.42
CA ILE A 25 -1.36 15.77 28.25
C ILE A 25 -2.64 14.95 28.04
N ASP A 26 -3.77 15.63 28.01
CA ASP A 26 -5.05 15.04 27.63
C ASP A 26 -5.13 14.94 26.10
N VAL A 27 -5.32 13.72 25.58
CA VAL A 27 -5.43 13.44 24.16
C VAL A 27 -6.83 12.95 23.86
N GLU A 28 -7.52 13.68 23.01
CA GLU A 28 -8.83 13.28 22.50
C GLU A 28 -8.66 12.27 21.36
N ARG A 29 -9.32 11.11 21.47
CA ARG A 29 -9.35 10.10 20.40
C ARG A 29 -10.28 10.56 19.29
N GLY A 30 -9.79 10.54 18.07
CA GLY A 30 -10.56 10.84 16.86
C GLY A 30 -10.14 9.96 15.71
N ASP A 31 -10.93 9.98 14.65
CA ASP A 31 -10.53 9.35 13.39
C ASP A 31 -9.53 10.26 12.71
N VAL A 32 -8.31 9.75 12.48
CA VAL A 32 -7.24 10.49 11.81
C VAL A 32 -7.10 9.93 10.40
N TYR A 33 -7.37 10.77 9.42
CA TYR A 33 -7.06 10.45 8.03
C TYR A 33 -5.55 10.64 7.79
N ILE A 34 -4.90 9.59 7.38
CA ILE A 34 -3.47 9.62 7.03
C ILE A 34 -3.36 9.34 5.54
N LYS A 35 -3.02 10.36 4.77
CA LYS A 35 -2.79 10.24 3.33
C LYS A 35 -1.61 9.30 3.05
N ARG A 36 -1.78 8.38 2.10
CA ARG A 36 -0.78 7.35 1.73
C ARG A 36 -0.23 7.54 0.34
N VAL A 37 -0.94 8.24 -0.52
CA VAL A 37 -0.55 8.44 -1.90
C VAL A 37 -0.43 9.93 -2.20
N TYR A 38 0.70 10.34 -2.77
CA TYR A 38 1.01 11.72 -3.14
C TYR A 38 1.27 11.79 -4.62
N THR A 39 0.75 12.81 -5.29
CA THR A 39 0.85 13.00 -6.74
C THR A 39 1.43 14.36 -7.06
N GLU A 40 2.22 14.42 -8.11
CA GLU A 40 2.81 15.64 -8.64
C GLU A 40 2.96 15.52 -10.16
N ILE A 41 2.94 16.62 -10.90
CA ILE A 41 3.35 16.69 -12.30
C ILE A 41 4.73 17.31 -12.34
N LEU A 42 5.68 16.55 -12.84
CA LEU A 42 7.05 17.02 -13.09
C LEU A 42 7.15 17.69 -14.47
N GLU A 43 8.32 18.24 -14.79
CA GLU A 43 8.60 18.76 -16.12
C GLU A 43 8.37 17.72 -17.22
N ASN A 44 8.09 18.16 -18.44
CA ASN A 44 7.84 17.31 -19.61
C ASN A 44 6.63 16.37 -19.48
N SER A 45 5.55 16.81 -18.84
CA SER A 45 4.31 16.03 -18.69
C SER A 45 4.51 14.66 -18.04
N ILE A 46 5.47 14.55 -17.11
CA ILE A 46 5.72 13.32 -16.36
C ILE A 46 4.87 13.35 -15.08
N GLY A 47 3.95 12.41 -14.94
CA GLY A 47 3.25 12.18 -13.69
C GLY A 47 4.18 11.52 -12.65
N TYR A 48 4.02 11.87 -11.40
CA TYR A 48 4.72 11.23 -10.29
C TYR A 48 3.72 10.84 -9.22
N ILE A 49 3.76 9.57 -8.81
CA ILE A 49 2.94 9.03 -7.71
C ILE A 49 3.88 8.38 -6.70
N ARG A 50 3.84 8.85 -5.46
CA ARG A 50 4.51 8.22 -4.34
C ARG A 50 3.51 7.50 -3.46
N ILE A 51 3.74 6.21 -3.21
CA ILE A 51 2.95 5.38 -2.31
C ILE A 51 3.77 5.13 -1.04
N GLU A 52 3.35 5.66 0.10
CA GLU A 52 4.07 5.51 1.38
C GLU A 52 3.81 4.16 2.05
N SER A 53 2.61 3.61 1.87
CA SER A 53 2.27 2.25 2.30
C SER A 53 0.99 1.77 1.64
N PHE A 54 0.83 0.45 1.53
CA PHE A 54 -0.38 -0.20 1.01
C PHE A 54 -1.40 -0.44 2.13
N THR A 55 -1.83 0.64 2.80
CA THR A 55 -2.75 0.57 3.94
C THR A 55 -3.87 1.61 3.84
N GLY A 56 -4.96 1.39 4.58
CA GLY A 56 -6.10 2.32 4.59
C GLY A 56 -6.70 2.47 3.19
N ASN A 57 -6.91 3.69 2.75
CA ASN A 57 -7.53 4.04 1.47
C ASN A 57 -6.50 4.23 0.33
N ALA A 58 -5.32 3.58 0.42
CA ALA A 58 -4.25 3.81 -0.56
C ALA A 58 -4.65 3.41 -1.99
N ALA A 59 -5.54 2.43 -2.17
CA ALA A 59 -6.02 2.04 -3.50
C ALA A 59 -6.94 3.12 -4.10
N GLU A 60 -7.86 3.65 -3.32
CA GLU A 60 -8.73 4.74 -3.72
C GLU A 60 -7.93 6.01 -4.00
N GLU A 61 -7.00 6.37 -3.11
CA GLU A 61 -6.11 7.52 -3.28
C GLU A 61 -5.23 7.40 -4.52
N PHE A 62 -4.76 6.18 -4.83
CA PHE A 62 -3.99 5.92 -6.04
C PHE A 62 -4.84 6.11 -7.30
N ASN A 63 -6.05 5.55 -7.32
CA ASN A 63 -6.95 5.66 -8.46
C ASN A 63 -7.34 7.13 -8.73
N GLU A 64 -7.76 7.86 -7.69
CA GLU A 64 -8.07 9.28 -7.79
C GLU A 64 -6.86 10.10 -8.25
N GLY A 65 -5.69 9.80 -7.71
CA GLY A 65 -4.45 10.48 -8.09
C GLY A 65 -4.03 10.21 -9.53
N LEU A 66 -4.09 8.95 -9.97
CA LEU A 66 -3.78 8.56 -11.34
C LEU A 66 -4.76 9.17 -12.33
N ASP A 67 -6.07 9.10 -12.06
CA ASP A 67 -7.09 9.70 -12.91
C ASP A 67 -6.92 11.22 -13.02
N GLY A 68 -6.57 11.87 -11.91
CA GLY A 68 -6.27 13.29 -11.88
C GLY A 68 -5.04 13.67 -12.73
N LEU A 69 -3.98 12.85 -12.72
CA LEU A 69 -2.79 13.05 -13.55
C LEU A 69 -3.09 12.79 -15.04
N LEU A 70 -3.78 11.69 -15.36
CA LEU A 70 -4.19 11.36 -16.74
C LEU A 70 -5.10 12.45 -17.31
N GLY A 71 -6.04 12.96 -16.51
CA GLY A 71 -6.92 14.07 -16.91
C GLY A 71 -6.18 15.37 -17.18
N GLN A 72 -4.95 15.54 -16.69
CA GLN A 72 -4.06 16.67 -16.96
C GLN A 72 -3.11 16.42 -18.13
N GLY A 73 -3.21 15.26 -18.79
CA GLY A 73 -2.48 14.95 -20.02
C GLY A 73 -1.02 14.56 -19.79
N ILE A 74 -0.71 13.83 -18.73
CA ILE A 74 0.64 13.25 -18.57
C ILE A 74 0.92 12.25 -19.69
N GLU A 75 2.17 12.21 -20.14
CA GLU A 75 2.63 11.32 -21.21
C GLU A 75 3.44 10.12 -20.69
N SER A 76 3.87 10.18 -19.45
CA SER A 76 4.57 9.08 -18.77
C SER A 76 4.39 9.20 -17.25
N LEU A 77 4.70 8.11 -16.50
CA LEU A 77 4.48 8.06 -15.06
C LEU A 77 5.70 7.49 -14.32
N ILE A 78 5.99 8.04 -13.17
CA ILE A 78 6.91 7.48 -12.18
C ILE A 78 6.11 7.07 -10.95
N ILE A 79 6.23 5.81 -10.56
CA ILE A 79 5.65 5.27 -9.31
C ILE A 79 6.79 5.06 -8.31
N ASP A 80 6.74 5.75 -7.18
CA ASP A 80 7.81 5.70 -6.18
C ASP A 80 7.39 4.86 -4.97
N LEU A 81 8.04 3.71 -4.82
CA LEU A 81 7.90 2.77 -3.70
C LEU A 81 9.10 2.79 -2.76
N ARG A 82 10.01 3.73 -2.90
CA ARG A 82 11.17 3.84 -2.00
C ARG A 82 10.71 4.12 -0.57
N ASN A 83 11.24 3.36 0.38
CA ASN A 83 10.89 3.38 1.79
C ASN A 83 9.44 2.97 2.10
N ASN A 84 8.75 2.32 1.18
CA ASN A 84 7.43 1.76 1.41
C ASN A 84 7.56 0.34 2.01
N PRO A 85 7.19 0.12 3.29
CA PRO A 85 7.34 -1.17 3.97
C PRO A 85 6.30 -2.22 3.55
N GLY A 86 5.42 -1.88 2.61
CA GLY A 86 4.31 -2.73 2.19
C GLY A 86 2.99 -2.39 2.89
N GLY A 87 2.18 -3.41 3.13
CA GLY A 87 0.85 -3.26 3.75
C GLY A 87 -0.07 -4.44 3.48
N SER A 88 -1.31 -4.18 3.09
CA SER A 88 -2.33 -5.17 2.76
C SER A 88 -2.11 -5.77 1.38
N LEU A 89 -2.34 -7.08 1.27
CA LEU A 89 -2.35 -7.78 -0.01
C LEU A 89 -3.48 -7.27 -0.91
N ASP A 90 -4.68 -7.09 -0.36
CA ASP A 90 -5.85 -6.65 -1.14
C ASP A 90 -5.61 -5.26 -1.75
N VAL A 91 -4.96 -4.36 -1.01
CA VAL A 91 -4.64 -3.01 -1.50
C VAL A 91 -3.63 -3.03 -2.65
N VAL A 92 -2.56 -3.82 -2.53
CA VAL A 92 -1.58 -3.90 -3.63
C VAL A 92 -2.16 -4.61 -4.86
N VAL A 93 -2.98 -5.63 -4.67
CA VAL A 93 -3.68 -6.31 -5.77
C VAL A 93 -4.59 -5.31 -6.51
N ALA A 94 -5.38 -4.51 -5.80
CA ALA A 94 -6.24 -3.51 -6.41
C ALA A 94 -5.46 -2.44 -7.20
N ILE A 95 -4.30 -2.00 -6.69
CA ILE A 95 -3.45 -1.05 -7.41
C ILE A 95 -2.78 -1.70 -8.63
N CYS A 96 -2.33 -2.95 -8.52
CA CYS A 96 -1.79 -3.69 -9.65
C CYS A 96 -2.84 -3.90 -10.75
N ASP A 97 -4.06 -4.28 -10.39
CA ASP A 97 -5.17 -4.47 -11.33
C ASP A 97 -5.50 -3.19 -12.12
N ARG A 98 -5.31 -2.02 -11.49
CA ARG A 98 -5.54 -0.70 -12.14
C ARG A 98 -4.52 -0.34 -13.22
N ILE A 99 -3.33 -0.95 -13.23
CA ILE A 99 -2.25 -0.54 -14.13
C ILE A 99 -1.68 -1.65 -15.00
N LEU A 100 -1.82 -2.93 -14.57
CA LEU A 100 -1.25 -4.06 -15.29
C LEU A 100 -2.22 -4.57 -16.38
N PRO A 101 -1.72 -5.15 -17.46
CA PRO A 101 -2.53 -5.95 -18.37
C PRO A 101 -3.04 -7.21 -17.68
N GLU A 102 -3.87 -7.99 -18.34
CA GLU A 102 -4.28 -9.31 -17.83
C GLU A 102 -3.08 -10.22 -17.59
N CYS A 103 -2.78 -10.47 -16.31
CA CYS A 103 -1.63 -11.26 -15.90
C CYS A 103 -1.73 -11.71 -14.44
N THR A 104 -0.88 -12.63 -14.04
CA THR A 104 -0.71 -12.99 -12.63
C THR A 104 0.05 -11.90 -11.88
N ILE A 105 -0.55 -11.39 -10.81
CA ILE A 105 0.06 -10.42 -9.90
C ILE A 105 0.96 -11.15 -8.90
N THR A 106 0.42 -12.18 -8.23
CA THR A 106 1.15 -13.00 -7.25
C THR A 106 0.41 -14.30 -6.97
N THR A 107 1.13 -15.29 -6.43
CA THR A 107 0.56 -16.54 -5.94
C THR A 107 0.99 -16.78 -4.50
N LEU A 108 0.04 -17.16 -3.64
CA LEU A 108 0.30 -17.60 -2.28
C LEU A 108 0.34 -19.13 -2.24
N GLU A 109 1.42 -19.66 -1.66
CA GLU A 109 1.63 -21.09 -1.45
C GLU A 109 2.05 -21.34 0.01
N GLY A 110 1.52 -22.38 0.62
CA GLY A 110 1.91 -22.74 1.99
C GLY A 110 1.04 -23.84 2.56
N LYS A 111 1.40 -24.34 3.74
CA LYS A 111 0.69 -25.44 4.40
C LYS A 111 -0.78 -25.14 4.71
N LEU A 112 -1.12 -23.87 4.86
CA LEU A 112 -2.49 -23.40 5.17
C LEU A 112 -3.17 -22.81 3.93
N VAL A 113 -2.50 -22.80 2.78
CA VAL A 113 -3.00 -22.30 1.49
C VAL A 113 -2.87 -23.44 0.47
N ASP A 114 -3.75 -24.41 0.60
CA ASP A 114 -3.84 -25.57 -0.31
C ASP A 114 -5.30 -25.76 -0.78
N PRO A 115 -5.62 -25.58 -2.08
CA PRO A 115 -4.68 -25.32 -3.18
C PRO A 115 -4.08 -23.89 -3.14
N PRO A 116 -2.93 -23.65 -3.86
CA PRO A 116 -2.36 -22.32 -4.01
C PRO A 116 -3.39 -21.30 -4.50
N GLN A 117 -3.34 -20.09 -3.96
CA GLN A 117 -4.23 -18.99 -4.32
C GLN A 117 -3.51 -18.01 -5.24
N SER A 118 -4.01 -17.84 -6.47
CA SER A 118 -3.52 -16.86 -7.44
C SER A 118 -4.33 -15.57 -7.38
N PHE A 119 -3.63 -14.46 -7.55
CA PHE A 119 -4.19 -13.11 -7.69
C PHE A 119 -3.82 -12.59 -9.07
N GLU A 120 -4.81 -12.18 -9.83
CA GLU A 120 -4.66 -11.82 -11.23
C GLU A 120 -5.22 -10.41 -11.48
N SER A 121 -4.67 -9.72 -12.47
CA SER A 121 -5.24 -8.49 -13.00
C SER A 121 -6.20 -8.79 -14.14
N THR A 122 -7.26 -7.97 -14.26
CA THR A 122 -8.34 -8.15 -15.22
C THR A 122 -8.13 -7.42 -16.54
N ALA A 123 -7.14 -6.51 -16.59
CA ALA A 123 -6.87 -5.62 -17.73
C ALA A 123 -7.98 -4.63 -18.09
N GLU A 124 -9.07 -4.55 -17.32
CA GLU A 124 -10.17 -3.63 -17.62
C GLU A 124 -9.73 -2.16 -17.68
N GLN A 125 -8.65 -1.82 -16.97
CA GLN A 125 -8.14 -0.46 -16.81
C GLN A 125 -6.61 -0.35 -16.94
N SER A 126 -5.97 -1.25 -17.69
CA SER A 126 -4.51 -1.24 -17.84
C SER A 126 -3.97 0.11 -18.31
N LEU A 127 -2.81 0.50 -17.74
CA LEU A 127 -2.19 1.77 -18.05
C LEU A 127 -1.51 1.72 -19.43
N GLU A 128 -1.93 2.60 -20.35
CA GLU A 128 -1.40 2.63 -21.72
C GLU A 128 -0.13 3.48 -21.89
N ILE A 129 0.12 4.44 -20.96
CA ILE A 129 1.32 5.27 -21.02
C ILE A 129 2.53 4.55 -20.40
N PRO A 130 3.76 4.84 -20.87
CA PRO A 130 4.97 4.25 -20.30
C PRO A 130 5.17 4.71 -18.86
N TYR A 131 5.67 3.80 -18.02
CA TYR A 131 5.99 4.13 -16.63
C TYR A 131 7.25 3.44 -16.12
N ALA A 132 7.79 3.96 -15.02
CA ALA A 132 8.91 3.38 -14.29
C ALA A 132 8.58 3.30 -12.81
N VAL A 133 9.16 2.33 -12.12
CA VAL A 133 8.97 2.13 -10.68
C VAL A 133 10.27 2.32 -9.93
N LEU A 134 10.28 3.22 -8.93
CA LEU A 134 11.44 3.45 -8.07
C LEU A 134 11.36 2.57 -6.83
N ILE A 135 12.41 1.83 -6.55
CA ILE A 135 12.54 0.91 -5.42
C ILE A 135 13.86 1.11 -4.66
N ASN A 136 13.88 0.71 -3.41
CA ASN A 136 15.10 0.64 -2.61
C ASN A 136 15.06 -0.49 -1.57
N GLU A 137 16.13 -0.59 -0.78
CA GLU A 137 16.31 -1.60 0.27
C GLU A 137 15.24 -1.59 1.37
N ASN A 138 14.44 -0.54 1.45
CA ASN A 138 13.32 -0.41 2.38
C ASN A 138 11.96 -0.66 1.71
N SER A 139 11.93 -0.93 0.40
CA SER A 139 10.73 -1.41 -0.29
C SER A 139 10.51 -2.88 0.10
N ALA A 140 9.41 -3.20 0.79
CA ALA A 140 9.21 -4.52 1.38
C ALA A 140 7.78 -5.05 1.20
N SER A 141 7.61 -6.39 1.28
CA SER A 141 6.31 -7.06 1.34
C SER A 141 5.41 -6.69 0.12
N SER A 142 4.27 -6.01 0.31
CA SER A 142 3.38 -5.59 -0.79
C SER A 142 4.09 -4.73 -1.85
N SER A 143 5.13 -3.95 -1.47
CA SER A 143 5.97 -3.25 -2.46
C SER A 143 6.76 -4.20 -3.34
N GLU A 144 7.15 -5.36 -2.80
CA GLU A 144 7.85 -6.39 -3.55
C GLU A 144 6.90 -7.17 -4.46
N ILE A 145 5.66 -7.39 -4.02
CA ILE A 145 4.60 -7.96 -4.88
C ILE A 145 4.37 -7.05 -6.08
N PHE A 146 4.21 -5.74 -5.86
CA PHE A 146 4.06 -4.77 -6.93
C PHE A 146 5.25 -4.78 -7.90
N ALA A 147 6.46 -4.69 -7.37
CA ALA A 147 7.68 -4.67 -8.15
C ALA A 147 7.87 -5.96 -8.95
N SER A 148 7.63 -7.14 -8.35
CA SER A 148 7.71 -8.43 -9.03
C SER A 148 6.68 -8.55 -10.14
N ALA A 149 5.42 -8.18 -9.87
CA ALA A 149 4.36 -8.22 -10.88
C ALA A 149 4.71 -7.36 -12.11
N VAL A 150 5.24 -6.15 -11.89
CA VAL A 150 5.69 -5.26 -12.97
C VAL A 150 6.88 -5.85 -13.74
N GLN A 151 7.85 -6.44 -13.02
CA GLN A 151 9.06 -7.02 -13.61
C GLN A 151 8.78 -8.28 -14.41
N ASP A 152 8.05 -9.22 -13.82
CA ASP A 152 7.79 -10.54 -14.41
C ASP A 152 6.92 -10.41 -15.66
N ASN A 153 5.97 -9.48 -15.66
CA ASN A 153 5.12 -9.17 -16.80
C ASN A 153 5.74 -8.13 -17.77
N LYS A 154 6.96 -7.65 -17.49
CA LYS A 154 7.71 -6.70 -18.33
C LYS A 154 6.94 -5.41 -18.66
N CYS A 155 6.13 -4.94 -17.72
CA CYS A 155 5.27 -3.78 -17.94
C CYS A 155 6.00 -2.46 -17.80
N ALA A 156 7.07 -2.39 -16.98
CA ALA A 156 7.86 -1.19 -16.75
C ALA A 156 9.28 -1.49 -16.28
N ALA A 157 10.13 -0.48 -16.28
CA ALA A 157 11.47 -0.56 -15.71
C ALA A 157 11.43 -0.38 -14.20
N LEU A 158 12.13 -1.27 -13.46
CA LEU A 158 12.44 -1.05 -12.06
C LEU A 158 13.78 -0.30 -11.94
N ILE A 159 13.79 0.79 -11.19
CA ILE A 159 14.96 1.65 -11.03
C ILE A 159 15.30 1.80 -9.55
N GLY A 160 16.55 1.56 -9.19
CA GLY A 160 17.01 1.75 -7.82
C GLY A 160 17.90 0.63 -7.30
N LYS A 161 17.62 0.17 -6.09
CA LYS A 161 18.36 -0.90 -5.41
C LYS A 161 17.47 -2.12 -5.17
N ASN A 162 18.10 -3.27 -4.87
CA ASN A 162 17.37 -4.45 -4.46
C ASN A 162 16.44 -4.14 -3.27
N THR A 163 15.25 -4.71 -3.31
CA THR A 163 14.25 -4.61 -2.26
C THR A 163 14.66 -5.41 -1.01
N TYR A 164 13.85 -5.34 0.04
CA TYR A 164 14.13 -5.93 1.35
C TYR A 164 14.28 -7.46 1.32
N GLY A 165 13.51 -8.18 0.46
CA GLY A 165 13.54 -9.64 0.36
C GLY A 165 12.60 -10.37 1.32
N LYS A 166 11.42 -9.79 1.61
CA LYS A 166 10.40 -10.43 2.45
C LYS A 166 9.48 -11.32 1.62
N GLY A 167 9.88 -12.56 1.40
CA GLY A 167 9.14 -13.56 0.63
C GLY A 167 8.08 -14.34 1.42
N ILE A 168 7.48 -13.75 2.46
CA ILE A 168 6.48 -14.39 3.31
C ILE A 168 5.27 -13.51 3.55
N VAL A 169 4.09 -14.15 3.68
CA VAL A 169 2.84 -13.52 4.09
C VAL A 169 2.51 -13.91 5.53
N GLN A 170 1.92 -12.97 6.26
CA GLN A 170 1.51 -13.16 7.64
C GLN A 170 0.04 -12.82 7.81
N SER A 171 -0.69 -13.71 8.47
CA SER A 171 -2.07 -13.49 8.87
C SER A 171 -2.18 -13.26 10.37
N SER A 172 -3.17 -12.48 10.77
CA SER A 172 -3.44 -12.15 12.18
C SER A 172 -4.80 -12.71 12.60
N TRP A 173 -4.81 -13.46 13.69
CA TRP A 173 -6.04 -14.01 14.26
C TRP A 173 -6.29 -13.43 15.64
N ALA A 174 -7.53 -12.96 15.88
CA ALA A 174 -7.93 -12.49 17.20
C ALA A 174 -7.95 -13.66 18.20
N LEU A 175 -7.45 -13.43 19.40
CA LEU A 175 -7.58 -14.37 20.52
C LEU A 175 -9.03 -14.43 20.98
N ARG A 176 -9.47 -15.64 21.40
CA ARG A 176 -10.87 -15.88 21.83
C ARG A 176 -11.33 -14.98 22.98
N ASN A 177 -10.40 -14.50 23.80
CA ASN A 177 -10.68 -13.60 24.93
C ASN A 177 -10.73 -12.11 24.54
N GLY A 178 -10.52 -11.77 23.25
CA GLY A 178 -10.51 -10.38 22.78
C GLY A 178 -9.32 -9.52 23.24
N GLN A 179 -8.34 -10.10 23.94
CA GLN A 179 -7.22 -9.38 24.56
C GLN A 179 -5.95 -9.33 23.70
N GLY A 180 -6.05 -9.69 22.43
CA GLY A 180 -4.89 -9.64 21.54
C GLY A 180 -5.07 -10.42 20.25
N TYR A 181 -3.97 -10.51 19.49
CA TYR A 181 -3.89 -11.21 18.22
C TYR A 181 -2.66 -12.10 18.17
N ILE A 182 -2.76 -13.22 17.48
CA ILE A 182 -1.62 -14.03 17.08
C ILE A 182 -1.33 -13.71 15.62
N LYS A 183 -0.08 -13.38 15.31
CA LYS A 183 0.40 -13.16 13.94
C LYS A 183 1.33 -14.30 13.56
N LEU A 184 0.97 -15.05 12.53
CA LEU A 184 1.72 -16.20 12.05
C LEU A 184 2.01 -16.07 10.55
N THR A 185 3.13 -16.64 10.12
CA THR A 185 3.40 -16.86 8.69
C THR A 185 2.49 -17.98 8.19
N THR A 186 1.82 -17.75 7.10
CA THR A 186 0.87 -18.67 6.46
C THR A 186 1.37 -19.13 5.12
#